data_650de9f9a0ea6dab9de89547efd7ec21
#
_entry.id   650de9f9a0ea6dab9de89547efd7ec21
#
_cell.length_a   1.000
_cell.length_b   1.000
_cell.length_c   1.000
_cell.angle_alpha   90.00
_cell.angle_beta   90.00
_cell.angle_gamma   90.00
#
_symmetry.space_group_name_H-M   'P 1'
#
loop_
_entity.id
_entity.type
_entity.pdbx_description
1 polymer ?
#
loop_
_entity_poly.entity_id
_entity_poly.type
_entity_poly.pdbx_seq_one_letter_code
_entity_poly.pdbx_strand_id
1 'polypeptide(L)'
;MPTTGERFERALEIMERLRAPGGCPWDREQTFDSIRPYTLEETYEVLEAIDNRDWPELAGELGDLLLQILFYAEMAKEQSRFSIDDVLDRLSGKLVARHPHVFGDVKADTSAEVKRNWEALKREERRQRSGEQASAQAEKPSILAGVSSAMPALLEAHKLSSRAAQAGFDWPNIDGLFDKLQEETQELQEQLKDFPSPGPRPEGRGVAGSGRTVLSESLRSRIEEEVGDLFFVLVNLARYLAVDPESALRRSNRKFKRRFQWMEDRLHESGSSPDQASMDELESLWQRAKGQENEKREKSA
;
A
#
# COMPACT_ATOMS: atom_id res chain seq x y z
N MET A 1 29.49 20.39 16.71
CA MET A 1 28.84 19.25 16.03
C MET A 1 28.33 19.77 14.69
N PRO A 2 28.34 18.98 13.61
CA PRO A 2 27.83 19.42 12.32
C PRO A 2 26.34 19.71 12.39
N THR A 3 25.88 20.73 11.67
CA THR A 3 24.48 21.11 11.51
C THR A 3 23.74 20.09 10.69
N THR A 4 22.41 20.17 10.64
CA THR A 4 21.57 19.30 9.76
C THR A 4 21.91 19.53 8.29
N GLY A 5 22.16 20.79 7.88
CA GLY A 5 22.59 21.15 6.53
C GLY A 5 23.88 20.44 6.14
N GLU A 6 24.93 20.60 6.97
CA GLU A 6 26.24 19.96 6.73
C GLU A 6 26.15 18.42 6.68
N ARG A 7 25.24 17.81 7.44
CA ARG A 7 25.01 16.35 7.38
C ARG A 7 24.32 15.94 6.07
N PHE A 8 23.39 16.75 5.61
CA PHE A 8 22.71 16.51 4.35
C PHE A 8 23.66 16.69 3.15
N GLU A 9 24.43 17.78 3.14
CA GLU A 9 25.49 18.00 2.16
C GLU A 9 26.48 16.84 2.12
N ARG A 10 26.87 16.34 3.28
CA ARG A 10 27.73 15.17 3.39
C ARG A 10 27.13 13.91 2.76
N ALA A 11 25.82 13.69 2.91
CA ALA A 11 25.14 12.56 2.27
C ALA A 11 25.13 12.69 0.74
N LEU A 12 24.94 13.91 0.22
CA LEU A 12 25.03 14.20 -1.21
C LEU A 12 26.44 13.95 -1.77
N GLU A 13 27.48 14.43 -1.08
CA GLU A 13 28.89 14.21 -1.45
C GLU A 13 29.22 12.71 -1.49
N ILE A 14 28.68 11.92 -0.55
CA ILE A 14 28.89 10.47 -0.53
C ILE A 14 28.25 9.84 -1.77
N MET A 15 27.00 10.17 -2.09
CA MET A 15 26.31 9.64 -3.26
C MET A 15 27.01 10.01 -4.57
N GLU A 16 27.41 11.26 -4.73
CA GLU A 16 28.20 11.72 -5.87
C GLU A 16 29.51 10.92 -5.98
N ARG A 17 30.22 10.71 -4.87
CA ARG A 17 31.46 9.95 -4.84
C ARG A 17 31.26 8.48 -5.22
N LEU A 18 30.19 7.85 -4.75
CA LEU A 18 29.88 6.46 -5.07
C LEU A 18 29.62 6.27 -6.57
N ARG A 19 28.98 7.24 -7.21
CA ARG A 19 28.64 7.19 -8.65
C ARG A 19 29.70 7.79 -9.57
N ALA A 20 30.66 8.53 -9.04
CA ALA A 20 31.76 9.14 -9.84
C ALA A 20 32.66 8.06 -10.48
N PRO A 21 33.43 8.44 -11.53
CA PRO A 21 34.50 7.59 -12.07
C PRO A 21 35.47 7.14 -10.96
N GLY A 22 35.63 5.80 -10.81
CA GLY A 22 36.41 5.22 -9.72
C GLY A 22 35.66 5.05 -8.39
N GLY A 23 34.35 5.36 -8.35
CA GLY A 23 33.46 5.03 -7.25
C GLY A 23 33.06 3.56 -7.21
N CYS A 24 31.94 3.24 -6.57
CA CYS A 24 31.46 1.88 -6.42
C CYS A 24 30.93 1.33 -7.76
N PRO A 25 31.41 0.18 -8.25
CA PRO A 25 30.95 -0.37 -9.51
C PRO A 25 29.43 -0.66 -9.51
N TRP A 26 28.92 -1.19 -8.40
CA TRP A 26 27.48 -1.52 -8.27
C TRP A 26 26.62 -0.24 -8.33
N ASP A 27 26.96 0.79 -7.57
CA ASP A 27 26.20 2.06 -7.55
C ASP A 27 26.18 2.73 -8.93
N ARG A 28 27.29 2.65 -9.67
CA ARG A 28 27.45 3.22 -11.02
C ARG A 28 26.62 2.52 -12.08
N GLU A 29 26.36 1.23 -11.93
CA GLU A 29 25.55 0.42 -12.85
C GLU A 29 24.05 0.67 -12.66
N GLN A 30 23.64 1.24 -11.54
CA GLN A 30 22.23 1.44 -11.25
C GLN A 30 21.57 2.43 -12.19
N THR A 31 20.31 2.14 -12.52
CA THR A 31 19.41 2.94 -13.34
C THR A 31 18.13 3.27 -12.56
N PHE A 32 17.30 4.18 -13.07
CA PHE A 32 15.99 4.47 -12.48
C PHE A 32 15.14 3.21 -12.33
N ASP A 33 15.20 2.29 -13.28
CA ASP A 33 14.42 1.05 -13.26
C ASP A 33 14.99 0.03 -12.27
N SER A 34 16.32 -0.08 -12.15
CA SER A 34 16.96 -1.04 -11.25
C SER A 34 16.80 -0.68 -9.77
N ILE A 35 16.70 0.62 -9.44
CA ILE A 35 16.49 1.12 -8.07
C ILE A 35 15.01 1.08 -7.65
N ARG A 36 14.09 1.01 -8.60
CA ARG A 36 12.65 1.03 -8.34
C ARG A 36 12.15 -0.07 -7.38
N PRO A 37 12.61 -1.35 -7.46
CA PRO A 37 12.24 -2.36 -6.47
C PRO A 37 12.67 -2.00 -5.04
N TYR A 38 13.89 -1.50 -4.85
CA TYR A 38 14.40 -1.10 -3.54
C TYR A 38 13.58 0.04 -2.94
N THR A 39 13.18 1.06 -3.73
CA THR A 39 12.28 2.12 -3.23
C THR A 39 10.98 1.57 -2.66
N LEU A 40 10.46 0.49 -3.22
CA LEU A 40 9.26 -0.17 -2.73
C LEU A 40 9.55 -0.95 -1.44
N GLU A 41 10.67 -1.66 -1.39
CA GLU A 41 11.16 -2.41 -0.24
C GLU A 41 11.34 -1.48 0.97
N GLU A 42 12.15 -0.43 0.86
CA GLU A 42 12.35 0.56 1.92
C GLU A 42 11.04 1.21 2.38
N THR A 43 10.14 1.46 1.45
CA THR A 43 8.81 2.00 1.81
C THR A 43 8.04 1.02 2.71
N TYR A 44 8.13 -0.28 2.45
CA TYR A 44 7.46 -1.29 3.27
C TYR A 44 8.16 -1.52 4.60
N GLU A 45 9.49 -1.39 4.69
CA GLU A 45 10.27 -1.50 5.91
C GLU A 45 9.99 -0.32 6.84
N VAL A 46 9.90 0.90 6.32
CA VAL A 46 9.37 2.06 7.06
C VAL A 46 7.98 1.77 7.66
N LEU A 47 7.06 1.19 6.88
CA LEU A 47 5.73 0.85 7.38
C LEU A 47 5.79 -0.25 8.45
N GLU A 48 6.68 -1.22 8.32
CA GLU A 48 6.86 -2.30 9.29
C GLU A 48 7.42 -1.76 10.61
N ALA A 49 8.44 -0.91 10.57
CA ALA A 49 9.00 -0.24 11.75
C ALA A 49 7.96 0.60 12.49
N ILE A 50 7.11 1.34 11.76
CA ILE A 50 5.97 2.08 12.35
C ILE A 50 4.98 1.14 13.03
N ASP A 51 4.63 0.05 12.37
CA ASP A 51 3.68 -0.93 12.88
C ASP A 51 4.17 -1.64 14.15
N ASN A 52 5.48 -1.93 14.21
CA ASN A 52 6.14 -2.55 15.36
C ASN A 52 6.46 -1.55 16.47
N ARG A 53 6.29 -0.23 16.24
CA ARG A 53 6.72 0.84 17.15
C ARG A 53 8.21 0.81 17.44
N ASP A 54 9.01 0.34 16.50
CA ASP A 54 10.46 0.32 16.58
C ASP A 54 11.02 1.65 16.05
N TRP A 55 11.26 2.58 16.97
CA TRP A 55 11.73 3.92 16.63
C TRP A 55 13.18 3.97 16.17
N PRO A 56 14.11 3.18 16.75
CA PRO A 56 15.46 3.05 16.21
C PRO A 56 15.48 2.52 14.78
N GLU A 57 14.75 1.44 14.50
CA GLU A 57 14.62 0.86 13.17
C GLU A 57 13.99 1.85 12.18
N LEU A 58 12.92 2.52 12.58
CA LEU A 58 12.29 3.55 11.75
C LEU A 58 13.28 4.65 11.32
N ALA A 59 14.23 5.02 12.18
CA ALA A 59 15.24 6.02 11.81
C ALA A 59 16.22 5.47 10.76
N GLY A 60 16.54 4.17 10.80
CA GLY A 60 17.31 3.46 9.78
C GLY A 60 16.57 3.46 8.44
N GLU A 61 15.36 2.92 8.43
CA GLU A 61 14.54 2.78 7.23
C GLU A 61 14.19 4.11 6.54
N LEU A 62 14.01 5.19 7.32
CA LEU A 62 13.90 6.55 6.77
C LEU A 62 15.20 7.02 6.12
N GLY A 63 16.35 6.58 6.63
CA GLY A 63 17.66 6.82 6.01
C GLY A 63 17.79 6.09 4.67
N ASP A 64 17.37 4.85 4.61
CA ASP A 64 17.42 4.02 3.40
C ASP A 64 16.42 4.49 2.34
N LEU A 65 15.22 4.91 2.75
CA LEU A 65 14.29 5.58 1.84
C LEU A 65 14.85 6.93 1.33
N LEU A 66 15.56 7.70 2.17
CA LEU A 66 16.24 8.90 1.74
C LEU A 66 17.38 8.58 0.76
N LEU A 67 18.13 7.49 0.96
CA LEU A 67 19.15 7.01 0.04
C LEU A 67 18.58 6.82 -1.36
N GLN A 68 17.39 6.22 -1.51
CA GLN A 68 16.73 6.07 -2.81
C GLN A 68 16.46 7.43 -3.47
N ILE A 69 16.04 8.43 -2.69
CA ILE A 69 15.80 9.80 -3.20
C ILE A 69 17.10 10.43 -3.71
N LEU A 70 18.19 10.30 -2.95
CA LEU A 70 19.51 10.81 -3.34
C LEU A 70 20.03 10.11 -4.60
N PHE A 71 19.83 8.80 -4.70
CA PHE A 71 20.16 8.00 -5.87
C PHE A 71 19.48 8.51 -7.15
N TYR A 72 18.16 8.70 -7.09
CA TYR A 72 17.39 9.24 -8.22
C TYR A 72 17.84 10.66 -8.58
N ALA A 73 18.10 11.52 -7.58
CA ALA A 73 18.51 12.88 -7.83
C ALA A 73 19.90 12.95 -8.49
N GLU A 74 20.85 12.12 -8.06
CA GLU A 74 22.18 12.07 -8.66
C GLU A 74 22.14 11.51 -10.09
N MET A 75 21.41 10.42 -10.32
CA MET A 75 21.20 9.89 -11.70
C MET A 75 20.55 10.93 -12.62
N ALA A 76 19.62 11.73 -12.10
CA ALA A 76 18.97 12.78 -12.87
C ALA A 76 19.94 13.94 -13.20
N LYS A 77 20.80 14.32 -12.22
CA LYS A 77 21.87 15.32 -12.38
C LYS A 77 22.89 14.87 -13.44
N GLU A 78 23.34 13.60 -13.41
CA GLU A 78 24.21 13.01 -14.42
C GLU A 78 23.63 13.11 -15.85
N GLN A 79 22.30 13.00 -15.96
CA GLN A 79 21.58 13.10 -17.23
C GLN A 79 21.12 14.54 -17.55
N SER A 80 21.51 15.54 -16.78
CA SER A 80 21.11 16.94 -16.92
C SER A 80 19.58 17.15 -16.98
N ARG A 81 18.82 16.36 -16.20
CA ARG A 81 17.36 16.41 -16.13
C ARG A 81 16.89 17.32 -14.99
N PHE A 82 17.35 17.08 -13.79
CA PHE A 82 17.10 17.85 -12.56
C PHE A 82 18.12 17.44 -11.48
N SER A 83 18.20 18.22 -10.42
CA SER A 83 19.07 17.98 -9.26
C SER A 83 18.24 17.79 -7.97
N ILE A 84 18.91 17.54 -6.87
CA ILE A 84 18.29 17.53 -5.54
C ILE A 84 17.70 18.90 -5.17
N ASP A 85 18.32 19.99 -5.63
CA ASP A 85 17.82 21.34 -5.38
C ASP A 85 16.44 21.54 -6.00
N ASP A 86 16.22 21.05 -7.23
CA ASP A 86 14.93 21.08 -7.88
C ASP A 86 13.87 20.27 -7.10
N VAL A 87 14.28 19.16 -6.47
CA VAL A 87 13.38 18.33 -5.62
C VAL A 87 13.00 19.11 -4.37
N LEU A 88 13.98 19.75 -3.71
CA LEU A 88 13.78 20.54 -2.48
C LEU A 88 12.92 21.78 -2.75
N ASP A 89 13.19 22.49 -3.81
CA ASP A 89 12.41 23.67 -4.22
C ASP A 89 10.97 23.33 -4.53
N ARG A 90 10.75 22.24 -5.28
CA ARG A 90 9.39 21.74 -5.57
C ARG A 90 8.67 21.27 -4.31
N LEU A 91 9.38 20.63 -3.37
CA LEU A 91 8.80 20.22 -2.09
C LEU A 91 8.38 21.43 -1.28
N SER A 92 9.30 22.39 -1.06
CA SER A 92 9.10 23.59 -0.26
C SER A 92 8.00 24.47 -0.84
N GLY A 93 8.06 24.76 -2.13
CA GLY A 93 7.04 25.54 -2.83
C GLY A 93 5.66 24.90 -2.73
N LYS A 94 5.56 23.58 -2.91
CA LYS A 94 4.31 22.83 -2.76
C LYS A 94 3.76 22.87 -1.34
N LEU A 95 4.62 22.75 -0.32
CA LEU A 95 4.21 22.80 1.07
C LEU A 95 3.66 24.19 1.43
N VAL A 96 4.35 25.25 1.05
CA VAL A 96 3.91 26.63 1.28
C VAL A 96 2.59 26.90 0.56
N ALA A 97 2.49 26.57 -0.73
CA ALA A 97 1.28 26.83 -1.53
C ALA A 97 0.06 26.09 -1.03
N ARG A 98 0.23 24.87 -0.49
CA ARG A 98 -0.87 24.03 0.00
C ARG A 98 -1.27 24.27 1.46
N HIS A 99 -0.53 25.13 2.18
CA HIS A 99 -0.84 25.51 3.55
C HIS A 99 -1.04 27.01 3.70
N PRO A 100 -1.96 27.63 2.92
CA PRO A 100 -2.19 29.07 2.99
C PRO A 100 -2.75 29.52 4.35
N HIS A 101 -3.25 28.60 5.16
CA HIS A 101 -3.67 28.83 6.55
C HIS A 101 -2.49 28.90 7.53
N VAL A 102 -1.25 28.54 7.12
CA VAL A 102 -0.04 28.63 7.92
C VAL A 102 0.89 29.72 7.37
N PHE A 103 1.02 29.79 6.06
CA PHE A 103 1.98 30.66 5.37
C PHE A 103 1.33 31.84 4.67
N GLY A 104 0.01 32.02 4.74
CA GLY A 104 -0.76 33.10 4.12
C GLY A 104 -1.91 33.56 5.02
N ASP A 105 -2.92 34.20 4.44
CA ASP A 105 -4.01 34.87 5.15
C ASP A 105 -5.32 34.05 5.23
N VAL A 106 -5.33 32.82 4.71
CA VAL A 106 -6.53 31.95 4.73
C VAL A 106 -6.69 31.35 6.12
N LYS A 107 -7.89 31.45 6.70
CA LYS A 107 -8.19 30.80 7.97
C LYS A 107 -8.76 29.38 7.72
N ALA A 108 -8.29 28.41 8.49
CA ALA A 108 -8.86 27.08 8.56
C ALA A 108 -8.68 26.57 10.01
N ASP A 109 -9.79 26.47 10.73
CA ASP A 109 -9.78 26.17 12.16
C ASP A 109 -9.94 24.66 12.44
N THR A 110 -10.28 23.88 11.43
CA THR A 110 -10.47 22.42 11.57
C THR A 110 -9.67 21.63 10.53
N SER A 111 -9.24 20.42 10.91
CA SER A 111 -8.55 19.50 9.99
C SER A 111 -9.41 19.16 8.74
N ALA A 112 -10.73 19.15 8.89
CA ALA A 112 -11.66 18.92 7.79
C ALA A 112 -11.66 20.07 6.77
N GLU A 113 -11.56 21.31 7.22
CA GLU A 113 -11.42 22.50 6.34
C GLU A 113 -10.08 22.49 5.63
N VAL A 114 -8.99 22.23 6.35
CA VAL A 114 -7.66 22.06 5.77
C VAL A 114 -7.67 21.01 4.66
N LYS A 115 -8.27 19.84 4.91
CA LYS A 115 -8.34 18.76 3.93
C LYS A 115 -9.15 19.15 2.68
N ARG A 116 -10.29 19.85 2.85
CA ARG A 116 -11.09 20.36 1.72
C ARG A 116 -10.30 21.37 0.88
N ASN A 117 -9.65 22.33 1.53
CA ASN A 117 -8.86 23.36 0.85
C ASN A 117 -7.68 22.71 0.09
N TRP A 118 -7.03 21.75 0.70
CA TRP A 118 -5.91 21.01 0.09
C TRP A 118 -6.33 20.25 -1.18
N GLU A 119 -7.49 19.58 -1.14
CA GLU A 119 -8.01 18.88 -2.32
C GLU A 119 -8.47 19.85 -3.42
N ALA A 120 -8.99 21.03 -3.06
CA ALA A 120 -9.32 22.07 -4.03
C ALA A 120 -8.05 22.62 -4.72
N LEU A 121 -7.01 22.92 -3.95
CA LEU A 121 -5.72 23.37 -4.48
C LEU A 121 -5.05 22.31 -5.38
N LYS A 122 -5.06 21.04 -4.99
CA LYS A 122 -4.57 19.94 -5.85
C LYS A 122 -5.35 19.81 -7.16
N ARG A 123 -6.65 20.07 -7.15
CA ARG A 123 -7.47 20.06 -8.37
C ARG A 123 -7.10 21.22 -9.29
N GLU A 124 -6.88 22.39 -8.74
CA GLU A 124 -6.49 23.56 -9.52
C GLU A 124 -5.06 23.40 -10.10
N GLU A 125 -4.08 22.94 -9.31
CA GLU A 125 -2.74 22.63 -9.82
C GLU A 125 -2.76 21.62 -11.00
N ARG A 126 -3.64 20.62 -10.91
CA ARG A 126 -3.80 19.64 -12.00
C ARG A 126 -4.41 20.28 -13.24
N ARG A 127 -5.40 21.16 -13.05
CA ARG A 127 -6.06 21.88 -14.16
C ARG A 127 -5.09 22.80 -14.88
N GLN A 128 -4.23 23.51 -14.14
CA GLN A 128 -3.19 24.36 -14.70
C GLN A 128 -2.18 23.56 -15.50
N ARG A 129 -1.65 22.45 -14.95
CA ARG A 129 -0.74 21.56 -15.67
C ARG A 129 -1.34 20.94 -16.93
N SER A 130 -2.62 20.61 -16.90
CA SER A 130 -3.34 20.09 -18.07
C SER A 130 -3.60 21.20 -19.11
N GLY A 131 -3.83 22.42 -18.68
CA GLY A 131 -4.05 23.60 -19.55
C GLY A 131 -2.79 24.02 -20.30
N GLU A 132 -1.62 23.87 -19.70
CA GLU A 132 -0.33 24.16 -20.35
C GLU A 132 0.06 23.12 -21.44
N GLN A 133 -0.51 21.91 -21.38
CA GLN A 133 -0.26 20.82 -22.33
C GLN A 133 -1.39 20.61 -23.34
N ALA A 134 -2.55 21.23 -23.15
CA ALA A 134 -3.71 21.03 -24.00
C ALA A 134 -3.66 21.92 -25.24
N SER A 135 -3.39 21.32 -26.40
CA SER A 135 -3.89 21.83 -27.68
C SER A 135 -5.43 21.93 -27.62
N ALA A 136 -6.01 22.91 -28.32
CA ALA A 136 -7.42 23.33 -28.25
C ALA A 136 -8.50 22.24 -28.56
N GLN A 137 -8.15 20.96 -28.54
CA GLN A 137 -9.03 19.81 -28.80
C GLN A 137 -9.01 18.74 -27.68
N ALA A 138 -8.40 19.01 -26.51
CA ALA A 138 -8.34 18.01 -25.45
C ALA A 138 -9.67 17.89 -24.72
N GLU A 139 -10.22 16.68 -24.68
CA GLU A 139 -11.36 16.30 -23.82
C GLU A 139 -11.10 16.71 -22.37
N LYS A 140 -12.17 17.10 -21.65
CA LYS A 140 -12.06 17.43 -20.23
C LYS A 140 -11.41 16.24 -19.48
N PRO A 141 -10.28 16.46 -18.77
CA PRO A 141 -9.62 15.35 -18.09
C PRO A 141 -10.57 14.72 -17.07
N SER A 142 -10.65 13.39 -17.07
CA SER A 142 -11.43 12.65 -16.07
C SER A 142 -11.02 13.06 -14.65
N ILE A 143 -11.98 13.15 -13.74
CA ILE A 143 -11.70 13.38 -12.31
C ILE A 143 -10.84 12.27 -11.69
N LEU A 144 -10.83 11.08 -12.30
CA LEU A 144 -10.00 9.96 -11.91
C LEU A 144 -8.57 10.04 -12.50
N ALA A 145 -8.33 10.94 -13.46
CA ALA A 145 -7.02 11.11 -14.07
C ALA A 145 -5.93 11.43 -13.02
N GLY A 146 -4.75 10.79 -13.18
CA GLY A 146 -3.62 10.95 -12.26
C GLY A 146 -3.75 10.15 -10.95
N VAL A 147 -4.63 9.17 -10.88
CA VAL A 147 -4.45 8.02 -9.99
C VAL A 147 -3.47 7.08 -10.69
N SER A 148 -2.37 6.76 -10.02
CA SER A 148 -1.34 5.91 -10.61
C SER A 148 -1.75 4.44 -10.50
N SER A 149 -1.74 3.72 -11.60
CA SER A 149 -1.94 2.26 -11.64
C SER A 149 -0.71 1.46 -11.15
N ALA A 150 0.38 2.14 -10.81
CA ALA A 150 1.56 1.50 -10.21
C ALA A 150 1.44 1.32 -8.69
N MET A 151 0.36 1.83 -8.08
CA MET A 151 0.10 1.64 -6.65
C MET A 151 -0.42 0.22 -6.36
N PRO A 152 -0.26 -0.27 -5.10
CA PRO A 152 -0.99 -1.44 -4.64
C PRO A 152 -2.49 -1.29 -4.90
N ALA A 153 -3.14 -2.35 -5.39
CA ALA A 153 -4.52 -2.29 -5.89
C ALA A 153 -5.54 -1.77 -4.86
N LEU A 154 -5.38 -2.11 -3.58
CA LEU A 154 -6.26 -1.59 -2.52
C LEU A 154 -6.11 -0.07 -2.35
N LEU A 155 -4.89 0.47 -2.47
CA LEU A 155 -4.66 1.92 -2.41
C LEU A 155 -5.17 2.62 -3.67
N GLU A 156 -5.03 2.01 -4.83
CA GLU A 156 -5.60 2.51 -6.08
C GLU A 156 -7.13 2.60 -5.98
N ALA A 157 -7.80 1.51 -5.61
CA ALA A 157 -9.24 1.45 -5.40
C ALA A 157 -9.73 2.48 -4.38
N HIS A 158 -9.01 2.63 -3.25
CA HIS A 158 -9.31 3.65 -2.25
C HIS A 158 -9.21 5.07 -2.80
N LYS A 159 -8.22 5.36 -3.64
CA LYS A 159 -8.08 6.69 -4.27
C LYS A 159 -9.12 6.93 -5.34
N LEU A 160 -9.44 5.93 -6.16
CA LEU A 160 -10.48 6.01 -7.18
C LEU A 160 -11.84 6.30 -6.54
N SER A 161 -12.23 5.49 -5.55
CA SER A 161 -13.50 5.65 -4.84
C SER A 161 -13.58 6.97 -4.06
N SER A 162 -12.48 7.42 -3.44
CA SER A 162 -12.45 8.72 -2.76
C SER A 162 -12.66 9.90 -3.71
N ARG A 163 -12.14 9.84 -4.94
CA ARG A 163 -12.37 10.87 -5.94
C ARG A 163 -13.78 10.84 -6.50
N ALA A 164 -14.34 9.66 -6.71
CA ALA A 164 -15.72 9.49 -7.13
C ALA A 164 -16.69 10.08 -6.08
N ALA A 165 -16.46 9.78 -4.80
CA ALA A 165 -17.22 10.31 -3.68
C ALA A 165 -17.17 11.85 -3.61
N GLN A 166 -16.00 12.46 -3.83
CA GLN A 166 -15.84 13.92 -3.88
C GLN A 166 -16.61 14.57 -5.04
N ALA A 167 -16.90 13.83 -6.09
CA ALA A 167 -17.72 14.29 -7.21
C ALA A 167 -19.21 14.06 -7.01
N GLY A 168 -19.60 13.52 -5.85
CA GLY A 168 -21.00 13.23 -5.52
C GLY A 168 -21.43 11.79 -5.85
N PHE A 169 -20.51 10.94 -6.35
CA PHE A 169 -20.78 9.54 -6.59
C PHE A 169 -20.35 8.72 -5.37
N ASP A 170 -21.23 8.64 -4.39
CA ASP A 170 -21.02 7.91 -3.14
C ASP A 170 -22.32 7.31 -2.60
N TRP A 171 -22.20 6.32 -1.73
CA TRP A 171 -23.32 5.72 -1.02
C TRP A 171 -23.89 6.70 0.01
N PRO A 172 -25.24 6.83 0.13
CA PRO A 172 -25.86 7.74 1.07
C PRO A 172 -25.66 7.30 2.53
N ASN A 173 -25.46 6.00 2.77
CA ASN A 173 -25.26 5.41 4.08
C ASN A 173 -24.47 4.12 3.98
N ILE A 174 -24.09 3.54 5.13
CA ILE A 174 -23.32 2.31 5.22
C ILE A 174 -24.14 1.06 4.80
N ASP A 175 -25.46 1.11 4.96
CA ASP A 175 -26.33 -0.03 4.66
C ASP A 175 -26.26 -0.37 3.17
N GLY A 176 -26.25 0.62 2.29
CA GLY A 176 -26.06 0.42 0.85
C GLY A 176 -24.75 -0.28 0.47
N LEU A 177 -23.69 -0.09 1.28
CA LEU A 177 -22.44 -0.82 1.09
C LEU A 177 -22.56 -2.30 1.50
N PHE A 178 -23.31 -2.58 2.57
CA PHE A 178 -23.59 -3.97 2.96
C PHE A 178 -24.52 -4.67 1.99
N ASP A 179 -25.53 -3.97 1.46
CA ASP A 179 -26.39 -4.49 0.41
C ASP A 179 -25.56 -4.86 -0.84
N LYS A 180 -24.65 -3.98 -1.25
CA LYS A 180 -23.77 -4.25 -2.40
C LYS A 180 -22.79 -5.40 -2.11
N LEU A 181 -22.27 -5.52 -0.90
CA LEU A 181 -21.42 -6.65 -0.51
C LEU A 181 -22.19 -7.99 -0.60
N GLN A 182 -23.45 -7.98 -0.22
CA GLN A 182 -24.31 -9.17 -0.36
C GLN A 182 -24.58 -9.50 -1.82
N GLU A 183 -24.83 -8.50 -2.66
CA GLU A 183 -25.02 -8.64 -4.11
C GLU A 183 -23.79 -9.31 -4.75
N GLU A 184 -22.59 -8.74 -4.60
CA GLU A 184 -21.35 -9.28 -5.15
C GLU A 184 -21.04 -10.70 -4.62
N THR A 185 -21.38 -10.95 -3.35
CA THR A 185 -21.26 -12.30 -2.79
C THR A 185 -22.19 -13.31 -3.47
N GLN A 186 -23.41 -12.91 -3.82
CA GLN A 186 -24.35 -13.75 -4.55
C GLN A 186 -23.90 -13.98 -6.00
N GLU A 187 -23.40 -12.95 -6.68
CA GLU A 187 -22.87 -13.04 -8.04
C GLU A 187 -21.70 -14.01 -8.10
N LEU A 188 -20.74 -13.91 -7.17
CA LEU A 188 -19.67 -14.90 -7.03
C LEU A 188 -20.21 -16.32 -6.77
N GLN A 189 -21.20 -16.48 -5.89
CA GLN A 189 -21.82 -17.80 -5.63
C GLN A 189 -22.49 -18.38 -6.87
N GLU A 190 -23.05 -17.54 -7.73
CA GLU A 190 -23.65 -17.97 -9.01
C GLU A 190 -22.58 -18.50 -9.97
N GLN A 191 -21.44 -17.82 -10.09
CA GLN A 191 -20.31 -18.31 -10.90
C GLN A 191 -19.77 -19.64 -10.36
N LEU A 192 -19.80 -19.83 -9.03
CA LEU A 192 -19.32 -21.06 -8.39
C LEU A 192 -20.26 -22.27 -8.57
N LYS A 193 -21.49 -22.10 -9.07
CA LYS A 193 -22.37 -23.24 -9.43
C LYS A 193 -21.75 -24.13 -10.51
N ASP A 194 -20.97 -23.51 -11.40
CA ASP A 194 -20.23 -24.18 -12.47
C ASP A 194 -18.83 -24.65 -12.00
N PHE A 195 -18.48 -24.39 -10.73
CA PHE A 195 -17.18 -24.76 -10.19
C PHE A 195 -17.13 -26.27 -9.98
N PRO A 196 -16.16 -26.98 -10.56
CA PRO A 196 -16.03 -28.42 -10.38
C PRO A 196 -15.85 -28.73 -8.90
N SER A 197 -16.70 -29.57 -8.34
CA SER A 197 -16.54 -30.02 -6.95
C SER A 197 -15.15 -30.57 -6.74
N PRO A 198 -14.40 -30.09 -5.74
CA PRO A 198 -13.11 -30.69 -5.42
C PRO A 198 -13.34 -32.15 -5.10
N GLY A 199 -12.65 -33.05 -5.79
CA GLY A 199 -12.65 -34.47 -5.46
C GLY A 199 -12.26 -34.67 -3.99
N PRO A 200 -12.56 -35.86 -3.40
CA PRO A 200 -12.20 -36.14 -2.01
C PRO A 200 -10.71 -35.86 -1.81
N ARG A 201 -10.39 -35.04 -0.79
CA ARG A 201 -9.00 -34.78 -0.44
C ARG A 201 -8.30 -36.10 -0.10
N PRO A 202 -7.13 -36.41 -0.68
CA PRO A 202 -6.37 -37.57 -0.25
C PRO A 202 -6.08 -37.43 1.24
N GLU A 203 -6.46 -38.42 2.03
CA GLU A 203 -6.09 -38.47 3.44
C GLU A 203 -4.54 -38.51 3.53
N GLY A 204 -3.97 -37.54 4.23
CA GLY A 204 -2.59 -37.62 4.69
C GLY A 204 -1.53 -36.84 3.96
N ARG A 205 -1.82 -35.80 3.18
CA ARG A 205 -0.78 -34.84 2.75
C ARG A 205 -1.33 -33.44 2.63
N GLY A 206 -0.72 -32.51 3.36
CA GLY A 206 -0.81 -31.08 3.07
C GLY A 206 -0.18 -30.82 1.69
N VAL A 207 -0.98 -30.84 0.64
CA VAL A 207 -0.47 -30.60 -0.70
C VAL A 207 -0.64 -29.13 -1.02
N ALA A 208 0.39 -28.35 -0.76
CA ALA A 208 0.65 -27.18 -1.56
C ALA A 208 0.85 -27.68 -3.00
N GLY A 209 -0.17 -27.59 -3.85
CA GLY A 209 0.03 -27.58 -5.28
C GLY A 209 -0.47 -28.73 -6.16
N SER A 210 -1.23 -29.72 -5.69
CA SER A 210 -1.70 -30.78 -6.58
C SER A 210 -3.21 -30.97 -6.49
N GLY A 211 -3.94 -30.12 -7.11
CA GLY A 211 -5.41 -30.15 -7.22
C GLY A 211 -5.94 -28.79 -7.65
N ARG A 212 -5.17 -28.04 -8.42
CA ARG A 212 -5.74 -26.91 -9.13
C ARG A 212 -6.78 -27.48 -10.09
N THR A 213 -8.03 -27.38 -9.71
CA THR A 213 -9.14 -27.55 -10.64
C THR A 213 -8.82 -26.67 -11.84
N VAL A 214 -8.63 -27.30 -13.01
CA VAL A 214 -8.36 -26.56 -14.24
C VAL A 214 -9.68 -25.93 -14.64
N LEU A 215 -9.85 -24.66 -14.26
CA LEU A 215 -10.99 -23.86 -14.67
C LEU A 215 -10.84 -23.53 -16.17
N SER A 216 -11.97 -23.53 -16.90
CA SER A 216 -11.96 -22.90 -18.20
C SER A 216 -11.56 -21.43 -18.08
N GLU A 217 -10.89 -20.88 -19.07
CA GLU A 217 -10.44 -19.49 -19.08
C GLU A 217 -11.63 -18.53 -18.86
N SER A 218 -12.78 -18.82 -19.48
CA SER A 218 -14.00 -18.02 -19.31
C SER A 218 -14.57 -18.05 -17.89
N LEU A 219 -14.56 -19.22 -17.22
CA LEU A 219 -15.02 -19.32 -15.84
C LEU A 219 -14.05 -18.62 -14.88
N ARG A 220 -12.76 -18.76 -15.13
CA ARG A 220 -11.73 -18.05 -14.36
C ARG A 220 -11.91 -16.53 -14.45
N SER A 221 -12.08 -15.99 -15.66
CA SER A 221 -12.27 -14.55 -15.87
C SER A 221 -13.48 -14.01 -15.11
N ARG A 222 -14.62 -14.73 -15.15
CA ARG A 222 -15.82 -14.33 -14.40
C ARG A 222 -15.61 -14.36 -12.89
N ILE A 223 -14.95 -15.40 -12.36
CA ILE A 223 -14.62 -15.47 -10.92
C ILE A 223 -13.64 -14.33 -10.53
N GLU A 224 -12.66 -14.03 -11.38
CA GLU A 224 -11.71 -12.92 -11.12
C GLU A 224 -12.43 -11.56 -11.09
N GLU A 225 -13.45 -11.36 -11.93
CA GLU A 225 -14.28 -10.16 -11.94
C GLU A 225 -15.05 -10.00 -10.63
N GLU A 226 -15.84 -10.99 -10.23
CA GLU A 226 -16.62 -10.95 -8.99
C GLU A 226 -15.74 -10.81 -7.73
N VAL A 227 -14.59 -11.49 -7.69
CA VAL A 227 -13.63 -11.34 -6.60
C VAL A 227 -13.05 -9.92 -6.58
N GLY A 228 -12.80 -9.35 -7.75
CA GLY A 228 -12.37 -7.95 -7.89
C GLY A 228 -13.40 -6.97 -7.34
N ASP A 229 -14.68 -7.17 -7.65
CA ASP A 229 -15.78 -6.32 -7.20
C ASP A 229 -15.99 -6.43 -5.69
N LEU A 230 -15.88 -7.62 -5.11
CA LEU A 230 -15.86 -7.82 -3.66
C LEU A 230 -14.74 -7.01 -2.99
N PHE A 231 -13.52 -7.06 -3.52
CA PHE A 231 -12.42 -6.24 -2.99
C PHE A 231 -12.72 -4.76 -3.09
N PHE A 232 -13.29 -4.31 -4.21
CA PHE A 232 -13.64 -2.90 -4.40
C PHE A 232 -14.71 -2.42 -3.41
N VAL A 233 -15.73 -3.23 -3.15
CA VAL A 233 -16.75 -2.94 -2.13
C VAL A 233 -16.15 -2.89 -0.73
N LEU A 234 -15.27 -3.84 -0.37
CA LEU A 234 -14.57 -3.83 0.92
C LEU A 234 -13.68 -2.59 1.10
N VAL A 235 -13.01 -2.14 0.04
CA VAL A 235 -12.24 -0.89 0.05
C VAL A 235 -13.15 0.31 0.25
N ASN A 236 -14.32 0.36 -0.37
CA ASN A 236 -15.30 1.42 -0.15
C ASN A 236 -15.85 1.42 1.27
N LEU A 237 -16.11 0.26 1.84
CA LEU A 237 -16.50 0.14 3.25
C LEU A 237 -15.41 0.66 4.18
N ALA A 238 -14.14 0.29 3.95
CA ALA A 238 -13.01 0.81 4.71
C ALA A 238 -12.91 2.34 4.60
N ARG A 239 -13.03 2.89 3.38
CA ARG A 239 -13.06 4.34 3.13
C ARG A 239 -14.18 5.04 3.90
N TYR A 240 -15.40 4.51 3.84
CA TYR A 240 -16.56 5.06 4.54
C TYR A 240 -16.35 5.11 6.05
N LEU A 241 -15.68 4.11 6.60
CA LEU A 241 -15.31 4.01 8.02
C LEU A 241 -14.01 4.76 8.38
N ALA A 242 -13.42 5.51 7.44
CA ALA A 242 -12.14 6.20 7.59
C ALA A 242 -10.97 5.25 7.99
N VAL A 243 -11.01 4.02 7.50
CA VAL A 243 -9.97 3.01 7.69
C VAL A 243 -9.13 2.90 6.41
N ASP A 244 -7.81 2.89 6.55
CA ASP A 244 -6.92 2.59 5.43
C ASP A 244 -6.95 1.08 5.12
N PRO A 245 -7.38 0.67 3.90
CA PRO A 245 -7.59 -0.74 3.57
C PRO A 245 -6.29 -1.54 3.50
N GLU A 246 -5.20 -0.94 3.01
CA GLU A 246 -3.88 -1.57 2.93
C GLU A 246 -3.34 -1.89 4.32
N SER A 247 -3.32 -0.89 5.21
CA SER A 247 -2.89 -1.06 6.60
C SER A 247 -3.78 -2.06 7.37
N ALA A 248 -5.08 -2.08 7.09
CA ALA A 248 -6.01 -3.02 7.72
C ALA A 248 -5.67 -4.46 7.33
N LEU A 249 -5.42 -4.73 6.04
CA LEU A 249 -5.07 -6.06 5.55
C LEU A 249 -3.67 -6.47 6.03
N ARG A 250 -2.68 -5.58 5.99
CA ARG A 250 -1.34 -5.82 6.55
C ARG A 250 -1.40 -6.22 8.03
N ARG A 251 -2.23 -5.54 8.82
CA ARG A 251 -2.45 -5.90 10.24
C ARG A 251 -3.05 -7.30 10.37
N SER A 252 -3.96 -7.68 9.49
CA SER A 252 -4.55 -9.02 9.48
C SER A 252 -3.51 -10.08 9.10
N ASN A 253 -2.66 -9.81 8.11
CA ASN A 253 -1.57 -10.69 7.69
C ASN A 253 -0.56 -10.93 8.82
N ARG A 254 -0.14 -9.86 9.54
CA ARG A 254 0.74 -10.00 10.71
C ARG A 254 0.09 -10.82 11.82
N LYS A 255 -1.20 -10.61 12.08
CA LYS A 255 -1.95 -11.41 13.04
C LYS A 255 -1.98 -12.89 12.65
N PHE A 256 -2.21 -13.19 11.37
CA PHE A 256 -2.15 -14.56 10.85
C PHE A 256 -0.75 -15.16 11.03
N LYS A 257 0.30 -14.46 10.62
CA LYS A 257 1.70 -14.90 10.73
C LYS A 257 2.07 -15.25 12.19
N ARG A 258 1.76 -14.35 13.14
CA ARG A 258 2.06 -14.60 14.56
C ARG A 258 1.33 -15.83 15.11
N ARG A 259 0.04 -16.01 14.75
CA ARG A 259 -0.73 -17.17 15.19
C ARG A 259 -0.19 -18.46 14.60
N PHE A 260 0.17 -18.41 13.34
CA PHE A 260 0.73 -19.58 12.65
C PHE A 260 2.09 -19.97 13.24
N GLN A 261 2.98 -19.01 13.46
CA GLN A 261 4.27 -19.23 14.15
C GLN A 261 4.06 -19.86 15.54
N TRP A 262 3.10 -19.36 16.31
CA TRP A 262 2.78 -19.96 17.59
C TRP A 262 2.31 -21.42 17.47
N MET A 263 1.57 -21.76 16.42
CA MET A 263 1.19 -23.14 16.16
C MET A 263 2.39 -24.00 15.78
N GLU A 264 3.28 -23.49 14.93
CA GLU A 264 4.54 -24.16 14.59
C GLU A 264 5.38 -24.49 15.82
N ASP A 265 5.54 -23.50 16.72
CA ASP A 265 6.26 -23.71 17.99
C ASP A 265 5.62 -24.83 18.84
N ARG A 266 4.31 -24.89 18.95
CA ARG A 266 3.60 -25.93 19.72
C ARG A 266 3.72 -27.31 19.08
N LEU A 267 3.64 -27.40 17.77
CA LEU A 267 3.87 -28.64 17.04
C LEU A 267 5.30 -29.10 17.19
N HIS A 268 6.25 -28.19 17.09
CA HIS A 268 7.66 -28.52 17.25
C HIS A 268 7.99 -29.05 18.66
N GLU A 269 7.39 -28.48 19.71
CA GLU A 269 7.50 -28.97 21.09
C GLU A 269 6.96 -30.40 21.28
N SER A 270 5.95 -30.78 20.48
CA SER A 270 5.40 -32.15 20.47
C SER A 270 6.13 -33.11 19.51
N GLY A 271 7.20 -32.63 18.83
CA GLY A 271 7.95 -33.43 17.85
C GLY A 271 7.21 -33.60 16.52
N SER A 272 6.25 -32.72 16.22
CA SER A 272 5.45 -32.72 15.00
C SER A 272 5.72 -31.45 14.16
N SER A 273 5.07 -31.34 13.01
CA SER A 273 5.15 -30.21 12.10
C SER A 273 3.79 -29.99 11.42
N PRO A 274 3.50 -28.78 10.84
CA PRO A 274 2.22 -28.50 10.22
C PRO A 274 1.83 -29.46 9.08
N ASP A 275 2.79 -30.01 8.36
CA ASP A 275 2.59 -30.99 7.29
C ASP A 275 2.29 -32.41 7.79
N GLN A 276 2.57 -32.69 9.07
CA GLN A 276 2.32 -33.97 9.73
C GLN A 276 1.04 -33.95 10.59
N ALA A 277 0.63 -32.78 11.04
CA ALA A 277 -0.54 -32.61 11.89
C ALA A 277 -1.86 -32.78 11.13
N SER A 278 -2.87 -33.31 11.80
CA SER A 278 -4.22 -33.39 11.26
C SER A 278 -4.89 -32.02 11.20
N MET A 279 -5.91 -31.85 10.33
CA MET A 279 -6.68 -30.60 10.28
C MET A 279 -7.36 -30.26 11.62
N ASP A 280 -7.85 -31.27 12.33
CA ASP A 280 -8.48 -31.07 13.64
C ASP A 280 -7.47 -30.56 14.67
N GLU A 281 -6.25 -31.07 14.66
CA GLU A 281 -5.16 -30.61 15.51
C GLU A 281 -4.75 -29.17 15.16
N LEU A 282 -4.58 -28.86 13.87
CA LEU A 282 -4.27 -27.50 13.40
C LEU A 282 -5.37 -26.52 13.79
N GLU A 283 -6.64 -26.87 13.63
CA GLU A 283 -7.78 -26.00 14.01
C GLU A 283 -7.83 -25.82 15.54
N SER A 284 -7.58 -26.87 16.30
CA SER A 284 -7.49 -26.75 17.77
C SER A 284 -6.40 -25.78 18.20
N LEU A 285 -5.21 -25.89 17.62
CA LEU A 285 -4.09 -24.98 17.88
C LEU A 285 -4.42 -23.55 17.43
N TRP A 286 -5.07 -23.38 16.31
CA TRP A 286 -5.51 -22.07 15.82
C TRP A 286 -6.48 -21.38 16.77
N GLN A 287 -7.47 -22.11 17.30
CA GLN A 287 -8.41 -21.55 18.29
C GLN A 287 -7.71 -21.17 19.59
N ARG A 288 -6.73 -21.98 20.03
CA ARG A 288 -5.90 -21.67 21.22
C ARG A 288 -5.05 -20.40 21.00
N ALA A 289 -4.43 -20.26 19.82
CA ALA A 289 -3.67 -19.05 19.47
C ALA A 289 -4.57 -17.79 19.50
N LYS A 290 -5.80 -17.88 19.01
CA LYS A 290 -6.80 -16.79 19.09
C LYS A 290 -7.16 -16.43 20.53
N GLY A 291 -7.35 -17.44 21.38
CA GLY A 291 -7.69 -17.24 22.82
C GLY A 291 -6.60 -16.48 23.55
N GLN A 292 -5.34 -16.88 23.37
CA GLN A 292 -4.21 -16.21 24.01
C GLN A 292 -4.03 -14.73 23.60
N GLU A 293 -4.29 -14.40 22.35
CA GLU A 293 -4.22 -12.99 21.92
C GLU A 293 -5.33 -12.14 22.58
N ASN A 294 -6.51 -12.70 22.76
CA ASN A 294 -7.63 -11.99 23.40
C ASN A 294 -7.32 -11.72 24.89
N GLU A 295 -6.82 -12.73 25.61
CA GLU A 295 -6.40 -12.56 27.02
C GLU A 295 -5.29 -11.51 27.20
N LYS A 296 -4.31 -11.47 26.27
CA LYS A 296 -3.26 -10.44 26.30
C LYS A 296 -3.81 -9.04 26.06
N ARG A 297 -4.80 -8.90 25.18
CA ARG A 297 -5.46 -7.61 24.91
C ARG A 297 -6.27 -7.11 26.11
N GLU A 298 -7.03 -8.00 26.76
CA GLU A 298 -7.82 -7.65 27.95
C GLU A 298 -6.94 -7.24 29.14
N LYS A 299 -5.74 -7.82 29.26
CA LYS A 299 -4.77 -7.45 30.32
C LYS A 299 -4.01 -6.16 30.03
N SER A 300 -4.07 -5.65 28.79
CA SER A 300 -3.36 -4.44 28.35
C SER A 300 -4.29 -3.23 28.13
N ALA A 301 -5.59 -3.40 28.25
CA ALA A 301 -6.63 -2.38 28.18
C ALA A 301 -7.04 -1.92 29.58
#